data_78050eacc2c307c37c7b73fdcb8127c8
#
_entry.id   78050eacc2c307c37c7b73fdcb8127c8
#
_cell.length_a   1.000
_cell.length_b   1.000
_cell.length_c   1.000
_cell.angle_alpha   90.00
_cell.angle_beta   90.00
_cell.angle_gamma   90.00
#
_symmetry.space_group_name_H-M   'P 1'
#
loop_
_entity.id
_entity.type
_entity.pdbx_description
1 polymer ?
#
loop_
_entity_poly.entity_id
_entity_poly.type
_entity_poly.pdbx_seq_one_letter_code
_entity_poly.pdbx_strand_id
1 'polypeptide(L)'
;DIQKDHSSFLQPAIKDMVLETGIPLTQIDAVTVINGPGSYTGLRVGLSAAKGICFSLQKPLITISTLEWMAVPFKDNSYTAICPLIDARRMEVFTATYDRNLICVSPPQALILDENSFGEWLEKGTVIFTGNATPKLPKTITSHVNAWVSETEFALPEQVILGTLAYANKNFSGFAYTEPFYLKAFFSPNIHYIK
;
A
#
# COMPACT_ATOMS: atom_id res chain seq x y z
N ASP A 1 -4.37 -22.66 -2.62
CA ASP A 1 -3.23 -22.26 -3.48
C ASP A 1 -3.67 -21.10 -4.37
N ILE A 2 -3.59 -19.88 -3.82
CA ILE A 2 -3.81 -18.66 -4.62
C ILE A 2 -2.51 -18.41 -5.39
N GLN A 3 -2.27 -19.18 -6.42
CA GLN A 3 -1.20 -18.93 -7.37
C GLN A 3 -1.55 -17.69 -8.21
N LYS A 4 -1.06 -16.56 -7.79
CA LYS A 4 -0.38 -15.42 -8.45
C LYS A 4 -0.73 -15.06 -9.91
N ASP A 5 -1.89 -15.39 -10.44
CA ASP A 5 -2.32 -14.80 -11.71
C ASP A 5 -3.34 -13.68 -11.46
N HIS A 6 -2.81 -12.54 -10.95
CA HIS A 6 -3.63 -11.37 -10.67
C HIS A 6 -4.40 -10.87 -11.90
N SER A 7 -3.90 -11.15 -13.10
CA SER A 7 -4.49 -10.70 -14.34
C SER A 7 -5.73 -11.50 -14.72
N SER A 8 -5.74 -12.80 -14.47
CA SER A 8 -6.89 -13.66 -14.78
C SER A 8 -7.98 -13.64 -13.71
N PHE A 9 -7.61 -13.31 -12.46
CA PHE A 9 -8.51 -13.34 -11.31
C PHE A 9 -9.37 -12.06 -11.17
N LEU A 10 -8.82 -10.88 -11.45
CA LEU A 10 -9.44 -9.60 -11.07
C LEU A 10 -10.80 -9.37 -11.75
N GLN A 11 -10.89 -9.59 -13.05
CA GLN A 11 -12.13 -9.34 -13.80
C GLN A 11 -13.26 -10.31 -13.42
N PRO A 12 -13.04 -11.63 -13.32
CA PRO A 12 -14.02 -12.56 -12.76
C PRO A 12 -14.47 -12.15 -11.35
N ALA A 13 -13.56 -11.79 -10.46
CA ALA A 13 -13.90 -11.39 -9.08
C ALA A 13 -14.80 -10.13 -9.04
N ILE A 14 -14.55 -9.14 -9.90
CA ILE A 14 -15.43 -7.96 -10.03
C ILE A 14 -16.82 -8.38 -10.51
N LYS A 15 -16.90 -9.27 -11.50
CA LYS A 15 -18.18 -9.77 -11.99
C LYS A 15 -18.96 -10.52 -10.91
N ASP A 16 -18.29 -11.40 -10.19
CA ASP A 16 -18.91 -12.18 -9.12
C ASP A 16 -19.41 -11.28 -7.99
N MET A 17 -18.63 -10.28 -7.60
CA MET A 17 -19.03 -9.27 -6.61
C MET A 17 -20.31 -8.53 -7.03
N VAL A 18 -20.42 -8.12 -8.31
CA VAL A 18 -21.63 -7.48 -8.84
C VAL A 18 -22.83 -8.42 -8.78
N LEU A 19 -22.64 -9.70 -9.10
CA LEU A 19 -23.72 -10.70 -9.05
C LEU A 19 -24.16 -10.97 -7.60
N GLU A 20 -23.22 -11.10 -6.67
CA GLU A 20 -23.50 -11.38 -5.26
C GLU A 20 -24.18 -10.21 -4.54
N THR A 21 -23.74 -8.99 -4.82
CA THR A 21 -24.31 -7.79 -4.18
C THR A 21 -25.57 -7.29 -4.83
N GLY A 22 -25.81 -7.65 -6.11
CA GLY A 22 -26.88 -7.08 -6.92
C GLY A 22 -26.69 -5.60 -7.25
N ILE A 23 -25.54 -5.00 -6.91
CA ILE A 23 -25.23 -3.59 -7.20
C ILE A 23 -24.47 -3.50 -8.53
N PRO A 24 -25.10 -2.98 -9.59
CA PRO A 24 -24.42 -2.82 -10.87
C PRO A 24 -23.32 -1.76 -10.79
N LEU A 25 -22.24 -1.93 -11.55
CA LEU A 25 -21.13 -0.98 -11.59
C LEU A 25 -21.54 0.46 -11.94
N THR A 26 -22.66 0.64 -12.63
CA THR A 26 -23.21 1.98 -12.94
C THR A 26 -23.67 2.76 -11.70
N GLN A 27 -23.96 2.08 -10.60
CA GLN A 27 -24.41 2.68 -9.33
C GLN A 27 -23.29 3.02 -8.35
N ILE A 28 -22.03 2.62 -8.63
CA ILE A 28 -20.92 3.04 -7.79
C ILE A 28 -20.65 4.54 -7.94
N ASP A 29 -20.13 5.17 -6.87
CA ASP A 29 -19.80 6.61 -6.87
C ASP A 29 -18.36 6.88 -7.30
N ALA A 30 -17.43 5.97 -6.99
CA ALA A 30 -16.01 6.07 -7.31
C ALA A 30 -15.36 4.69 -7.37
N VAL A 31 -14.16 4.61 -7.92
CA VAL A 31 -13.29 3.43 -7.84
C VAL A 31 -12.05 3.79 -7.04
N THR A 32 -11.78 3.01 -5.99
CA THR A 32 -10.58 3.13 -5.18
C THR A 32 -9.59 2.02 -5.51
N VAL A 33 -8.33 2.36 -5.69
CA VAL A 33 -7.25 1.41 -5.98
C VAL A 33 -5.98 1.74 -5.20
N ILE A 34 -5.32 0.69 -4.70
CA ILE A 34 -3.98 0.83 -4.12
C ILE A 34 -2.98 1.03 -5.26
N ASN A 35 -2.23 2.13 -5.24
CA ASN A 35 -1.31 2.47 -6.32
C ASN A 35 0.18 2.23 -6.02
N GLY A 36 0.51 1.68 -4.85
CA GLY A 36 1.89 1.34 -4.47
C GLY A 36 2.40 2.02 -3.20
N PRO A 37 3.61 1.68 -2.79
CA PRO A 37 4.52 0.71 -3.42
C PRO A 37 4.06 -0.74 -3.26
N GLY A 38 4.58 -1.65 -4.11
CA GLY A 38 4.23 -3.07 -4.05
C GLY A 38 4.59 -3.86 -5.31
N SER A 39 3.86 -4.96 -5.53
CA SER A 39 4.05 -5.82 -6.70
C SER A 39 3.87 -5.05 -8.02
N TYR A 40 4.93 -4.99 -8.84
CA TYR A 40 4.94 -4.28 -10.11
C TYR A 40 3.78 -4.68 -11.04
N THR A 41 3.59 -5.98 -11.24
CA THR A 41 2.50 -6.51 -12.07
C THR A 41 1.14 -6.25 -11.43
N GLY A 42 1.00 -6.51 -10.13
CA GLY A 42 -0.27 -6.31 -9.42
C GLY A 42 -0.74 -4.87 -9.47
N LEU A 43 0.15 -3.90 -9.24
CA LEU A 43 -0.17 -2.47 -9.30
C LEU A 43 -0.63 -2.05 -10.69
N ARG A 44 0.03 -2.52 -11.75
CA ARG A 44 -0.37 -2.22 -13.14
C ARG A 44 -1.72 -2.82 -13.51
N VAL A 45 -1.94 -4.07 -13.16
CA VAL A 45 -3.21 -4.75 -13.43
C VAL A 45 -4.36 -4.06 -12.70
N GLY A 46 -4.20 -3.80 -11.40
CA GLY A 46 -5.21 -3.14 -10.58
C GLY A 46 -5.53 -1.73 -11.09
N LEU A 47 -4.49 -0.91 -11.31
CA LEU A 47 -4.68 0.47 -11.77
C LEU A 47 -5.29 0.52 -13.19
N SER A 48 -4.88 -0.35 -14.11
CA SER A 48 -5.43 -0.41 -15.45
C SER A 48 -6.91 -0.79 -15.45
N ALA A 49 -7.30 -1.77 -14.63
CA ALA A 49 -8.71 -2.16 -14.45
C ALA A 49 -9.53 -1.00 -13.86
N ALA A 50 -9.03 -0.35 -12.80
CA ALA A 50 -9.70 0.79 -12.18
C ALA A 50 -9.89 1.95 -13.16
N LYS A 51 -8.84 2.29 -13.93
CA LYS A 51 -8.92 3.31 -14.99
C LYS A 51 -9.96 2.96 -16.06
N GLY A 52 -9.99 1.70 -16.49
CA GLY A 52 -10.97 1.22 -17.49
C GLY A 52 -12.41 1.40 -17.01
N ILE A 53 -12.69 1.04 -15.75
CA ILE A 53 -14.02 1.22 -15.13
C ILE A 53 -14.35 2.71 -15.01
N CYS A 54 -13.43 3.52 -14.47
CA CYS A 54 -13.63 4.96 -14.31
C CYS A 54 -13.92 5.64 -15.65
N PHE A 55 -13.16 5.32 -16.69
CA PHE A 55 -13.35 5.86 -18.03
C PHE A 55 -14.69 5.48 -18.61
N SER A 56 -15.05 4.19 -18.55
CA SER A 56 -16.30 3.69 -19.14
C SER A 56 -17.56 4.24 -18.48
N LEU A 57 -17.50 4.42 -17.15
CA LEU A 57 -18.64 4.85 -16.33
C LEU A 57 -18.61 6.34 -15.98
N GLN A 58 -17.59 7.09 -16.42
CA GLN A 58 -17.37 8.50 -16.07
C GLN A 58 -17.39 8.72 -14.54
N LYS A 59 -16.73 7.81 -13.79
CA LYS A 59 -16.64 7.85 -12.33
C LYS A 59 -15.25 8.29 -11.90
N PRO A 60 -15.11 8.97 -10.75
CA PRO A 60 -13.81 9.39 -10.25
C PRO A 60 -12.94 8.19 -9.84
N LEU A 61 -11.63 8.33 -10.05
CA LEU A 61 -10.60 7.43 -9.57
C LEU A 61 -9.99 7.98 -8.28
N ILE A 62 -9.82 7.10 -7.29
CA ILE A 62 -9.14 7.40 -6.04
C ILE A 62 -7.96 6.45 -5.91
N THR A 63 -6.75 6.99 -5.73
CA THR A 63 -5.55 6.19 -5.47
C THR A 63 -5.14 6.32 -4.01
N ILE A 64 -4.77 5.20 -3.40
CA ILE A 64 -4.34 5.12 -2.00
C ILE A 64 -2.94 4.51 -1.95
N SER A 65 -2.06 5.08 -1.12
CA SER A 65 -0.75 4.51 -0.85
C SER A 65 -0.89 3.17 -0.11
N THR A 66 -0.11 2.16 -0.52
CA THR A 66 -0.04 0.89 0.21
C THR A 66 0.44 1.10 1.66
N LEU A 67 1.44 1.97 1.86
CA LEU A 67 1.99 2.24 3.19
C LEU A 67 0.98 2.97 4.10
N GLU A 68 0.22 3.91 3.54
CA GLU A 68 -0.85 4.58 4.28
C GLU A 68 -1.96 3.59 4.67
N TRP A 69 -2.43 2.77 3.73
CA TRP A 69 -3.40 1.72 3.99
C TRP A 69 -2.97 0.78 5.11
N MET A 70 -1.68 0.38 5.11
CA MET A 70 -1.12 -0.48 6.16
C MET A 70 -1.04 0.20 7.53
N ALA A 71 -1.01 1.53 7.58
CA ALA A 71 -0.97 2.29 8.83
C ALA A 71 -2.35 2.50 9.48
N VAL A 72 -3.44 2.41 8.71
CA VAL A 72 -4.82 2.70 9.19
C VAL A 72 -5.25 1.93 10.43
N PRO A 73 -4.98 0.61 10.59
CA PRO A 73 -5.39 -0.14 11.77
C PRO A 73 -4.80 0.39 13.08
N PHE A 74 -3.73 1.19 13.00
CA PHE A 74 -3.00 1.70 14.15
C PHE A 74 -3.30 3.18 14.44
N LYS A 75 -4.20 3.78 13.67
CA LYS A 75 -4.67 5.14 13.88
C LYS A 75 -5.27 5.29 15.30
N ASP A 76 -5.12 6.47 15.88
CA ASP A 76 -5.64 6.87 17.20
C ASP A 76 -5.10 6.02 18.38
N ASN A 77 -4.14 5.15 18.15
CA ASN A 77 -3.42 4.42 19.20
C ASN A 77 -2.35 5.29 19.87
N SER A 78 -1.79 4.80 20.98
CA SER A 78 -0.77 5.50 21.74
C SER A 78 0.64 5.44 21.16
N TYR A 79 0.79 4.94 19.93
CA TYR A 79 2.08 4.87 19.25
C TYR A 79 2.59 6.26 18.86
N THR A 80 3.88 6.49 19.07
CA THR A 80 4.57 7.71 18.61
C THR A 80 4.78 7.68 17.11
N ALA A 81 5.04 6.49 16.56
CA ALA A 81 5.24 6.29 15.13
C ALA A 81 4.65 4.96 14.66
N ILE A 82 4.12 4.96 13.44
CA ILE A 82 3.62 3.79 12.72
C ILE A 82 4.51 3.62 11.50
N CYS A 83 5.21 2.48 11.41
CA CYS A 83 6.17 2.17 10.36
C CYS A 83 5.75 0.93 9.58
N PRO A 84 4.94 1.05 8.53
CA PRO A 84 4.65 -0.05 7.62
C PRO A 84 5.89 -0.45 6.83
N LEU A 85 6.08 -1.77 6.65
CA LEU A 85 7.23 -2.38 6.00
C LEU A 85 6.80 -3.33 4.90
N ILE A 86 7.15 -3.03 3.65
CA ILE A 86 6.91 -3.89 2.50
C ILE A 86 8.24 -4.47 2.02
N ASP A 87 8.27 -5.76 1.76
CA ASP A 87 9.46 -6.44 1.25
C ASP A 87 9.89 -5.91 -0.13
N ALA A 88 11.06 -5.26 -0.20
CA ALA A 88 11.70 -4.78 -1.42
C ALA A 88 12.82 -5.70 -1.93
N ARG A 89 12.86 -6.94 -1.42
CA ARG A 89 13.88 -8.00 -1.64
C ARG A 89 15.19 -7.71 -0.89
N ARG A 90 16.00 -8.77 -0.69
CA ARG A 90 17.24 -8.72 0.11
C ARG A 90 16.94 -8.10 1.49
N MET A 91 17.87 -7.30 2.04
CA MET A 91 17.68 -6.57 3.31
C MET A 91 17.00 -5.21 3.15
N GLU A 92 16.29 -4.98 2.04
CA GLU A 92 15.63 -3.72 1.76
C GLU A 92 14.13 -3.82 1.96
N VAL A 93 13.55 -2.72 2.41
CA VAL A 93 12.10 -2.54 2.61
C VAL A 93 11.63 -1.23 1.99
N PHE A 94 10.38 -1.20 1.54
CA PHE A 94 9.69 0.07 1.33
C PHE A 94 8.98 0.44 2.62
N THR A 95 9.18 1.67 3.07
CA THR A 95 8.63 2.17 4.33
C THR A 95 8.32 3.66 4.25
N ALA A 96 7.46 4.10 5.14
CA ALA A 96 7.21 5.49 5.48
C ALA A 96 6.94 5.53 6.99
N THR A 97 6.99 6.70 7.61
CA THR A 97 6.60 6.83 9.00
C THR A 97 5.39 7.75 9.11
N TYR A 98 4.39 7.29 9.82
CA TYR A 98 3.17 8.04 10.11
C TYR A 98 3.05 8.29 11.61
N ASP A 99 2.46 9.42 11.99
CA ASP A 99 2.03 9.64 13.36
C ASP A 99 0.67 8.94 13.63
N ARG A 100 0.19 9.03 14.88
CA ARG A 100 -1.11 8.46 15.30
C ARG A 100 -2.33 9.02 14.58
N ASN A 101 -2.20 10.16 13.89
CA ASN A 101 -3.26 10.78 13.11
C ASN A 101 -3.16 10.43 11.62
N LEU A 102 -2.25 9.52 11.24
CA LEU A 102 -1.87 9.16 9.87
C LEU A 102 -1.24 10.31 9.08
N ILE A 103 -0.66 11.30 9.76
CA ILE A 103 0.15 12.31 9.08
C ILE A 103 1.51 11.67 8.75
N CYS A 104 1.89 11.73 7.47
CA CYS A 104 3.18 11.22 7.02
C CYS A 104 4.29 12.15 7.52
N VAL A 105 5.08 11.67 8.50
CA VAL A 105 6.19 12.42 9.15
C VAL A 105 7.55 12.05 8.58
N SER A 106 7.66 10.90 7.90
CA SER A 106 8.81 10.55 7.05
C SER A 106 8.28 9.98 5.74
N PRO A 107 8.64 10.56 4.58
CA PRO A 107 8.06 10.20 3.29
C PRO A 107 8.42 8.76 2.88
N PRO A 108 7.64 8.16 1.97
CA PRO A 108 7.92 6.84 1.41
C PRO A 108 9.34 6.74 0.85
N GLN A 109 10.07 5.71 1.26
CA GLN A 109 11.44 5.45 0.84
C GLN A 109 11.76 3.97 0.73
N ALA A 110 12.80 3.64 -0.04
CA ALA A 110 13.42 2.33 -0.03
C ALA A 110 14.58 2.38 0.98
N LEU A 111 14.51 1.59 2.04
CA LEU A 111 15.47 1.57 3.14
C LEU A 111 16.17 0.21 3.21
N ILE A 112 17.50 0.20 3.19
CA ILE A 112 18.28 -0.98 3.55
C ILE A 112 18.31 -1.06 5.08
N LEU A 113 17.78 -2.15 5.63
CA LEU A 113 17.72 -2.34 7.08
C LEU A 113 19.10 -2.63 7.65
N ASP A 114 19.44 -1.91 8.71
CA ASP A 114 20.58 -2.11 9.57
C ASP A 114 20.20 -2.00 11.05
N GLU A 115 21.16 -2.16 11.96
CA GLU A 115 20.94 -2.12 13.41
C GLU A 115 20.52 -0.75 13.94
N ASN A 116 20.76 0.34 13.19
CA ASN A 116 20.43 1.72 13.56
C ASN A 116 19.14 2.21 12.90
N SER A 117 18.57 1.41 12.00
CA SER A 117 17.33 1.76 11.31
C SER A 117 16.22 2.07 12.32
N PHE A 118 15.48 3.16 12.08
CA PHE A 118 14.40 3.65 12.94
C PHE A 118 14.83 4.12 14.35
N GLY A 119 16.12 4.21 14.67
CA GLY A 119 16.63 4.59 15.99
C GLY A 119 16.05 5.91 16.48
N GLU A 120 16.02 6.95 15.63
CA GLU A 120 15.45 8.25 15.99
C GLU A 120 13.98 8.20 16.44
N TRP A 121 13.19 7.26 15.89
CA TRP A 121 11.79 7.08 16.25
C TRP A 121 11.65 6.29 17.56
N LEU A 122 12.47 5.26 17.74
CA LEU A 122 12.51 4.45 18.95
C LEU A 122 12.98 5.27 20.18
N GLU A 123 13.85 6.25 19.98
CA GLU A 123 14.25 7.19 21.04
C GLU A 123 13.12 8.16 21.41
N LYS A 124 12.27 8.55 20.46
CA LYS A 124 11.15 9.46 20.70
C LYS A 124 9.97 8.80 21.40
N GLY A 125 9.82 7.48 21.31
CA GLY A 125 8.71 6.75 21.94
C GLY A 125 8.35 5.45 21.25
N THR A 126 7.16 4.98 21.50
CA THR A 126 6.67 3.66 21.02
C THR A 126 6.46 3.65 19.51
N VAL A 127 7.10 2.70 18.84
CA VAL A 127 7.00 2.49 17.38
C VAL A 127 6.32 1.16 17.10
N ILE A 128 5.27 1.17 16.27
CA ILE A 128 4.66 -0.04 15.74
C ILE A 128 5.19 -0.32 14.32
N PHE A 129 5.75 -1.50 14.14
CA PHE A 129 6.16 -2.05 12.85
C PHE A 129 5.12 -3.04 12.35
N THR A 130 4.73 -2.93 11.09
CA THR A 130 3.68 -3.77 10.50
C THR A 130 4.01 -4.11 9.05
N GLY A 131 3.51 -5.23 8.56
CA GLY A 131 3.64 -5.64 7.16
C GLY A 131 4.52 -6.87 6.95
N ASN A 132 4.62 -7.28 5.69
CA ASN A 132 5.25 -8.55 5.31
C ASN A 132 6.79 -8.55 5.41
N ALA A 133 7.40 -7.40 5.66
CA ALA A 133 8.85 -7.28 5.85
C ALA A 133 9.28 -7.16 7.33
N THR A 134 8.35 -7.23 8.28
CA THR A 134 8.71 -7.24 9.71
C THR A 134 9.69 -8.35 10.10
N PRO A 135 9.68 -9.56 9.50
CA PRO A 135 10.69 -10.58 9.81
C PRO A 135 12.12 -10.22 9.41
N LYS A 136 12.31 -9.17 8.60
CA LYS A 136 13.65 -8.67 8.23
C LYS A 136 14.24 -7.71 9.25
N LEU A 137 13.45 -7.23 10.21
CA LEU A 137 13.94 -6.31 11.23
C LEU A 137 15.09 -6.95 12.04
N PRO A 138 16.21 -6.22 12.23
CA PRO A 138 17.29 -6.66 13.12
C PRO A 138 16.78 -6.93 14.55
N LYS A 139 17.42 -7.88 15.23
CA LYS A 139 17.08 -8.20 16.62
C LYS A 139 17.28 -7.01 17.57
N THR A 140 18.24 -6.16 17.30
CA THR A 140 18.49 -4.89 18.03
C THR A 140 17.24 -4.00 18.04
N ILE A 141 16.52 -3.94 16.93
CA ILE A 141 15.27 -3.18 16.80
C ILE A 141 14.13 -3.92 17.49
N THR A 142 13.91 -5.21 17.16
CA THR A 142 12.76 -5.96 17.70
C THR A 142 12.82 -6.21 19.21
N SER A 143 14.03 -6.15 19.81
CA SER A 143 14.22 -6.25 21.25
C SER A 143 14.19 -4.90 21.98
N HIS A 144 14.04 -3.79 21.27
CA HIS A 144 13.98 -2.47 21.87
C HIS A 144 12.68 -2.30 22.66
N VAL A 145 12.74 -1.69 23.86
CA VAL A 145 11.60 -1.53 24.76
C VAL A 145 10.41 -0.78 24.13
N ASN A 146 10.70 0.11 23.19
CA ASN A 146 9.71 0.91 22.47
C ASN A 146 9.28 0.30 21.13
N ALA A 147 9.82 -0.86 20.72
CA ALA A 147 9.46 -1.50 19.48
C ALA A 147 8.30 -2.49 19.66
N TRP A 148 7.29 -2.35 18.85
CA TRP A 148 6.19 -3.30 18.76
C TRP A 148 6.09 -3.82 17.32
N VAL A 149 5.88 -5.11 17.16
CA VAL A 149 5.72 -5.76 15.87
C VAL A 149 4.31 -6.33 15.79
N SER A 150 3.56 -5.89 14.79
CA SER A 150 2.21 -6.40 14.54
C SER A 150 2.23 -7.50 13.49
N GLU A 151 1.52 -8.59 13.76
CA GLU A 151 1.20 -9.66 12.82
C GLU A 151 -0.14 -9.41 12.10
N THR A 152 -0.70 -8.20 12.21
CA THR A 152 -2.01 -7.88 11.64
C THR A 152 -1.99 -8.07 10.12
N GLU A 153 -2.87 -8.91 9.62
CA GLU A 153 -3.17 -8.99 8.19
C GLU A 153 -4.00 -7.77 7.77
N PHE A 154 -3.69 -7.23 6.60
CA PHE A 154 -4.38 -6.05 6.08
C PHE A 154 -5.70 -6.47 5.46
N ALA A 155 -6.77 -5.80 5.86
CA ALA A 155 -8.12 -6.11 5.41
C ALA A 155 -8.68 -5.03 4.47
N LEU A 156 -9.66 -5.41 3.66
CA LEU A 156 -10.37 -4.50 2.74
C LEU A 156 -11.07 -3.31 3.43
N PRO A 157 -11.57 -3.44 4.68
CA PRO A 157 -12.24 -2.31 5.36
C PRO A 157 -11.39 -1.05 5.45
N GLU A 158 -10.09 -1.14 5.70
CA GLU A 158 -9.20 0.03 5.81
C GLU A 158 -9.07 0.77 4.48
N GLN A 159 -9.06 0.05 3.36
CA GLN A 159 -9.08 0.67 2.02
C GLN A 159 -10.38 1.41 1.77
N VAL A 160 -11.51 0.85 2.20
CA VAL A 160 -12.83 1.48 2.09
C VAL A 160 -12.89 2.77 2.91
N ILE A 161 -12.36 2.77 4.14
CA ILE A 161 -12.29 3.96 4.99
C ILE A 161 -11.53 5.09 4.28
N LEU A 162 -10.32 4.82 3.82
CA LEU A 162 -9.51 5.81 3.10
C LEU A 162 -10.18 6.29 1.81
N GLY A 163 -10.78 5.38 1.06
CA GLY A 163 -11.51 5.70 -0.16
C GLY A 163 -12.72 6.62 0.10
N THR A 164 -13.48 6.33 1.16
CA THR A 164 -14.63 7.14 1.56
C THR A 164 -14.21 8.53 2.01
N LEU A 165 -13.14 8.66 2.79
CA LEU A 165 -12.58 9.93 3.20
C LEU A 165 -12.08 10.75 2.01
N ALA A 166 -11.37 10.11 1.09
CA ALA A 166 -10.88 10.76 -0.13
C ALA A 166 -12.04 11.23 -1.01
N TYR A 167 -13.10 10.43 -1.13
CA TYR A 167 -14.31 10.79 -1.88
C TYR A 167 -15.00 12.01 -1.26
N ALA A 168 -15.22 12.00 0.06
CA ALA A 168 -15.84 13.12 0.78
C ALA A 168 -15.07 14.43 0.63
N ASN A 169 -13.74 14.36 0.59
CA ASN A 169 -12.84 15.50 0.40
C ASN A 169 -12.61 15.85 -1.08
N LYS A 170 -13.25 15.13 -2.02
CA LYS A 170 -13.07 15.29 -3.48
C LYS A 170 -11.60 15.14 -3.92
N ASN A 171 -10.83 14.30 -3.21
CA ASN A 171 -9.45 14.01 -3.54
C ASN A 171 -9.38 12.93 -4.62
N PHE A 172 -9.56 13.33 -5.87
CA PHE A 172 -9.63 12.45 -7.03
C PHE A 172 -8.34 12.49 -7.83
N SER A 173 -7.92 11.34 -8.33
CA SER A 173 -6.77 11.18 -9.20
C SER A 173 -7.18 11.35 -10.67
N GLY A 174 -6.37 12.06 -11.44
CA GLY A 174 -6.59 12.19 -12.88
C GLY A 174 -6.34 10.86 -13.60
N PHE A 175 -7.39 10.11 -13.92
CA PHE A 175 -7.26 8.75 -14.43
C PHE A 175 -6.40 8.63 -15.72
N ALA A 176 -6.32 9.66 -16.55
CA ALA A 176 -5.52 9.65 -17.77
C ALA A 176 -4.00 9.54 -17.48
N TYR A 177 -3.52 10.28 -16.48
CA TYR A 177 -2.09 10.45 -16.20
C TYR A 177 -1.60 9.75 -14.93
N THR A 178 -2.51 9.20 -14.12
CA THR A 178 -2.12 8.48 -12.91
C THR A 178 -1.31 7.24 -13.27
N GLU A 179 -0.15 7.08 -12.62
CA GLU A 179 0.73 5.93 -12.77
C GLU A 179 0.91 5.22 -11.42
N PRO A 180 1.30 3.94 -11.41
CA PRO A 180 1.67 3.28 -10.16
C PRO A 180 2.84 3.99 -9.50
N PHE A 181 2.81 4.08 -8.20
CA PHE A 181 3.88 4.70 -7.43
C PHE A 181 5.02 3.70 -7.21
N TYR A 182 6.13 3.92 -7.92
CA TYR A 182 7.33 3.11 -7.83
C TYR A 182 8.41 3.82 -7.02
N LEU A 183 8.81 3.26 -5.88
CA LEU A 183 9.94 3.74 -5.08
C LEU A 183 11.31 3.34 -5.67
N LYS A 184 11.32 2.39 -6.59
CA LYS A 184 12.50 1.99 -7.35
C LYS A 184 12.17 1.87 -8.82
N ALA A 185 13.13 2.26 -9.66
CA ALA A 185 13.09 1.93 -11.07
C ALA A 185 13.09 0.40 -11.27
N PHE A 186 12.39 -0.07 -12.29
CA PHE A 186 12.39 -1.48 -12.64
C PHE A 186 13.82 -1.90 -13.02
N PHE A 187 14.41 -2.82 -12.25
CA PHE A 187 15.68 -3.43 -12.60
C PHE A 187 15.41 -4.56 -13.57
N SER A 188 15.66 -4.31 -14.87
CA SER A 188 15.81 -5.38 -15.86
C SER A 188 17.25 -5.86 -15.82
N PRO A 189 17.54 -7.13 -15.49
CA PRO A 189 18.88 -7.65 -15.66
C PRO A 189 19.19 -7.65 -17.16
N ASN A 190 20.13 -6.82 -17.58
CA ASN A 190 20.82 -6.76 -18.87
C ASN A 190 20.09 -7.34 -20.09
N ILE A 191 19.38 -6.50 -20.81
CA ILE A 191 19.25 -6.70 -22.25
C ILE A 191 20.60 -6.25 -22.84
N HIS A 192 21.51 -7.19 -23.08
CA HIS A 192 22.62 -6.95 -23.97
C HIS A 192 22.02 -6.67 -25.36
N TYR A 193 22.03 -5.41 -25.76
CA TYR A 193 21.84 -5.08 -27.17
C TYR A 193 23.00 -5.76 -27.94
N ILE A 194 22.69 -6.87 -28.57
CA ILE A 194 23.56 -7.42 -29.64
C ILE A 194 23.52 -6.36 -30.74
N LYS A 195 24.70 -5.78 -30.99
CA LYS A 195 24.96 -4.88 -32.11
C LYS A 195 24.91 -5.66 -33.41
#